data_4ef4e85715c02470c78bc23707ec95f4
#
_entry.id   4ef4e85715c02470c78bc23707ec95f4
#
_cell.length_a   1.000
_cell.length_b   1.000
_cell.length_c   1.000
_cell.angle_alpha   90.00
_cell.angle_beta   90.00
_cell.angle_gamma   90.00
#
_symmetry.space_group_name_H-M   'P 1'
#
loop_
_entity.id
_entity.type
_entity.pdbx_description
1 polymer ?
#
loop_
_entity_poly.entity_id
_entity_poly.type
_entity_poly.pdbx_seq_one_letter_code
_entity_poly.pdbx_strand_id
1 'polypeptide(L)'
;MTDQHSRDFLSCYNNSIVRTPNLDRLANRGALFTNASTNSPICVSARACLATGKYVHKHKCWDNAIAYDGSIPSWGHYLQDENICVNSIGKLHYRFEDDPTGFDEQFIPMHIANGLGDLMGSIRPDLPERTQSRKYSELVGPGETEYTIYDRNISAEACAWLNERSKSSNKDDP
;
A
#
# COMPACT_ATOMS: atom_id res chain seq x y z
N MET A 1 5.44 2.35 3.39
CA MET A 1 5.58 1.83 2.01
C MET A 1 5.13 2.91 1.04
N THR A 2 5.84 3.14 -0.06
CA THR A 2 5.43 4.04 -1.15
C THR A 2 4.79 3.22 -2.27
N ASP A 3 3.72 3.74 -2.87
CA ASP A 3 3.01 3.09 -3.97
C ASP A 3 3.49 3.68 -5.30
N GLN A 4 3.77 2.85 -6.30
CA GLN A 4 4.20 3.25 -7.64
C GLN A 4 5.49 4.14 -7.70
N HIS A 5 6.28 4.16 -6.65
CA HIS A 5 7.51 4.94 -6.61
C HIS A 5 8.66 4.14 -7.24
N SER A 6 9.11 4.54 -8.41
CA SER A 6 10.29 3.95 -9.03
C SER A 6 11.55 4.31 -8.24
N ARG A 7 12.43 3.33 -8.05
CA ARG A 7 13.75 3.53 -7.44
C ARG A 7 14.60 4.57 -8.19
N ASP A 8 14.37 4.72 -9.50
CA ASP A 8 15.11 5.65 -10.33
C ASP A 8 14.83 7.12 -9.98
N PHE A 9 13.79 7.38 -9.19
CA PHE A 9 13.46 8.70 -8.64
C PHE A 9 13.84 8.86 -7.15
N LEU A 10 14.80 8.09 -6.66
CA LEU A 10 15.33 8.17 -5.31
C LEU A 10 16.78 8.63 -5.33
N SER A 11 17.12 9.63 -4.49
CA SER A 11 18.51 10.15 -4.38
C SER A 11 19.49 9.07 -3.93
N CYS A 12 19.08 8.15 -3.03
CA CYS A 12 19.91 7.04 -2.58
C CYS A 12 20.22 6.00 -3.66
N TYR A 13 19.54 6.07 -4.81
CA TYR A 13 19.86 5.31 -6.02
C TYR A 13 20.45 6.17 -7.15
N ASN A 14 21.12 7.27 -6.76
CA ASN A 14 21.85 8.17 -7.66
C ASN A 14 20.99 9.07 -8.56
N ASN A 15 19.72 9.32 -8.21
CA ASN A 15 18.96 10.36 -8.90
C ASN A 15 19.48 11.74 -8.45
N SER A 16 19.92 12.56 -9.39
CA SER A 16 20.45 13.90 -9.11
C SER A 16 19.40 15.02 -9.17
N ILE A 17 18.21 14.73 -9.68
CA ILE A 17 17.15 15.72 -9.91
C ILE A 17 16.15 15.71 -8.76
N VAL A 18 15.63 14.53 -8.42
CA VAL A 18 14.65 14.36 -7.35
C VAL A 18 15.36 14.26 -6.01
N ARG A 19 14.96 15.09 -5.05
CA ARG A 19 15.53 15.10 -3.71
C ARG A 19 14.64 14.33 -2.74
N THR A 20 15.17 13.26 -2.15
CA THR A 20 14.47 12.40 -1.19
C THR A 20 15.22 12.30 0.15
N PRO A 21 15.46 13.43 0.86
CA PRO A 21 16.37 13.48 2.00
C PRO A 21 15.95 12.59 3.18
N ASN A 22 14.66 12.37 3.36
CA ASN A 22 14.15 11.50 4.42
C ASN A 22 14.40 10.02 4.12
N LEU A 23 14.23 9.61 2.85
CA LEU A 23 14.52 8.25 2.39
C LEU A 23 16.04 8.00 2.38
N ASP A 24 16.83 9.01 2.02
CA ASP A 24 18.30 8.94 2.09
C ASP A 24 18.78 8.71 3.53
N ARG A 25 18.18 9.43 4.51
CA ARG A 25 18.48 9.20 5.93
C ARG A 25 18.11 7.79 6.38
N LEU A 26 16.99 7.27 5.91
CA LEU A 26 16.58 5.89 6.19
C LEU A 26 17.56 4.88 5.59
N ALA A 27 17.94 5.07 4.33
CA ALA A 27 18.92 4.24 3.63
C ALA A 27 20.28 4.22 4.33
N ASN A 28 20.74 5.38 4.81
CA ASN A 28 22.01 5.52 5.54
C ASN A 28 22.01 4.86 6.94
N ARG A 29 20.84 4.61 7.50
CA ARG A 29 20.68 3.99 8.83
C ARG A 29 20.27 2.50 8.75
N GLY A 30 19.96 2.02 7.58
CA GLY A 30 19.47 0.68 7.34
C GLY A 30 20.23 -0.04 6.22
N ALA A 31 19.59 -1.02 5.63
CA ALA A 31 20.11 -1.75 4.48
C ALA A 31 19.46 -1.24 3.18
N LEU A 32 20.29 -0.88 2.22
CA LEU A 32 19.84 -0.50 0.88
C LEU A 32 19.93 -1.72 -0.06
N PHE A 33 18.77 -2.21 -0.51
CA PHE A 33 18.69 -3.36 -1.40
C PHE A 33 18.76 -2.91 -2.86
N THR A 34 19.89 -3.17 -3.51
CA THR A 34 20.11 -2.76 -4.91
C THR A 34 19.39 -3.65 -5.93
N ASN A 35 19.04 -4.89 -5.54
CA ASN A 35 18.44 -5.90 -6.41
C ASN A 35 17.19 -6.53 -5.79
N ALA A 36 16.29 -5.71 -5.23
CA ALA A 36 15.00 -6.20 -4.75
C ALA A 36 14.02 -6.36 -5.91
N SER A 37 13.29 -7.46 -5.92
CA SER A 37 12.28 -7.78 -6.95
C SER A 37 10.96 -8.17 -6.29
N THR A 38 9.85 -7.79 -6.91
CA THR A 38 8.53 -8.30 -6.56
C THR A 38 8.15 -9.47 -7.46
N ASN A 39 7.37 -10.41 -6.94
CA ASN A 39 6.82 -11.51 -7.75
C ASN A 39 5.56 -11.11 -8.54
N SER A 40 5.05 -9.90 -8.33
CA SER A 40 3.98 -9.30 -9.13
C SER A 40 4.05 -7.77 -9.05
N PRO A 41 4.22 -7.05 -10.18
CA PRO A 41 4.32 -5.60 -10.20
C PRO A 41 2.95 -4.90 -10.30
N ILE A 42 1.92 -5.49 -9.71
CA ILE A 42 0.55 -4.96 -9.70
C ILE A 42 0.13 -4.72 -8.26
N CYS A 43 -0.50 -3.58 -7.96
CA CYS A 43 -0.79 -3.11 -6.60
C CYS A 43 -1.42 -4.17 -5.71
N VAL A 44 -2.57 -4.72 -6.11
CA VAL A 44 -3.31 -5.72 -5.31
C VAL A 44 -2.49 -6.99 -5.10
N SER A 45 -1.93 -7.54 -6.17
CA SER A 45 -1.14 -8.76 -6.10
C SER A 45 0.11 -8.60 -5.24
N ALA A 46 0.85 -7.49 -5.41
CA ALA A 46 2.04 -7.19 -4.61
C ALA A 46 1.69 -7.03 -3.12
N ARG A 47 0.57 -6.37 -2.83
CA ARG A 47 0.11 -6.16 -1.45
C ARG A 47 -0.37 -7.45 -0.79
N ALA A 48 -1.05 -8.32 -1.53
CA ALA A 48 -1.39 -9.66 -1.06
C ALA A 48 -0.14 -10.52 -0.81
N CYS A 49 0.88 -10.42 -1.67
CA CYS A 49 2.17 -11.07 -1.43
C CYS A 49 2.83 -10.56 -0.15
N LEU A 50 2.83 -9.24 0.06
CA LEU A 50 3.38 -8.61 1.27
C LEU A 50 2.62 -9.05 2.52
N ALA A 51 1.29 -9.06 2.46
CA ALA A 51 0.45 -9.46 3.58
C ALA A 51 0.67 -10.93 3.99
N THR A 52 0.70 -11.83 3.01
CA THR A 52 0.68 -13.28 3.27
C THR A 52 2.07 -13.93 3.25
N GLY A 53 3.11 -13.25 2.77
CA GLY A 53 4.42 -13.84 2.53
C GLY A 53 4.42 -14.93 1.45
N LYS A 54 3.38 -15.00 0.61
CA LYS A 54 3.18 -16.06 -0.37
C LYS A 54 3.28 -15.53 -1.81
N TYR A 55 3.61 -16.43 -2.71
CA TYR A 55 3.55 -16.15 -4.16
C TYR A 55 2.11 -16.06 -4.65
N VAL A 56 1.90 -15.30 -5.74
CA VAL A 56 0.58 -15.04 -6.35
C VAL A 56 -0.24 -16.32 -6.58
N HIS A 57 0.38 -17.38 -7.08
CA HIS A 57 -0.31 -18.66 -7.34
C HIS A 57 -0.84 -19.36 -6.06
N LYS A 58 -0.37 -18.95 -4.88
CA LYS A 58 -0.83 -19.47 -3.58
C LYS A 58 -2.03 -18.69 -3.04
N HIS A 59 -1.99 -17.35 -3.11
CA HIS A 59 -3.09 -16.51 -2.62
C HIS A 59 -4.09 -16.14 -3.72
N LYS A 60 -3.78 -16.39 -5.00
CA LYS A 60 -4.67 -16.23 -6.17
C LYS A 60 -5.17 -14.79 -6.44
N CYS A 61 -4.61 -13.79 -5.80
CA CYS A 61 -4.87 -12.39 -6.15
C CYS A 61 -4.01 -12.03 -7.36
N TRP A 62 -4.48 -12.41 -8.54
CA TRP A 62 -3.70 -12.33 -9.79
C TRP A 62 -3.53 -10.91 -10.30
N ASP A 63 -4.50 -10.07 -9.99
CA ASP A 63 -4.62 -8.74 -10.58
C ASP A 63 -5.43 -7.79 -9.66
N ASN A 64 -5.64 -6.55 -10.11
CA ASN A 64 -6.39 -5.57 -9.33
C ASN A 64 -7.91 -5.85 -9.24
N ALA A 65 -8.41 -6.90 -9.87
CA ALA A 65 -9.81 -7.29 -9.77
C ALA A 65 -10.07 -8.37 -8.71
N ILE A 66 -9.04 -9.07 -8.24
CA ILE A 66 -9.16 -10.12 -7.24
C ILE A 66 -8.30 -9.74 -6.03
N ALA A 67 -8.90 -9.00 -5.11
CA ALA A 67 -8.18 -8.49 -3.96
C ALA A 67 -8.13 -9.49 -2.80
N TYR A 68 -7.15 -9.27 -1.94
CA TYR A 68 -6.98 -10.00 -0.70
C TYR A 68 -8.16 -9.72 0.24
N ASP A 69 -8.70 -10.79 0.83
CA ASP A 69 -9.91 -10.80 1.64
C ASP A 69 -9.71 -11.41 3.04
N GLY A 70 -8.47 -11.66 3.42
CA GLY A 70 -8.17 -12.26 4.72
C GLY A 70 -8.32 -13.79 4.81
N SER A 71 -8.79 -14.46 3.74
CA SER A 71 -8.97 -15.93 3.74
C SER A 71 -7.67 -16.72 3.94
N ILE A 72 -6.54 -16.11 3.65
CA ILE A 72 -5.21 -16.61 3.96
C ILE A 72 -4.60 -15.71 5.05
N PRO A 73 -4.13 -16.25 6.18
CA PRO A 73 -3.55 -15.42 7.22
C PRO A 73 -2.43 -14.51 6.72
N SER A 74 -2.49 -13.24 7.12
CA SER A 74 -1.44 -12.25 6.93
C SER A 74 -0.48 -12.24 8.11
N TRP A 75 0.66 -11.56 7.96
CA TRP A 75 1.55 -11.31 9.10
C TRP A 75 0.84 -10.57 10.24
N GLY A 76 -0.19 -9.76 9.94
CA GLY A 76 -0.99 -9.09 10.95
C GLY A 76 -1.74 -10.07 11.84
N HIS A 77 -2.35 -11.13 11.29
CA HIS A 77 -3.02 -12.16 12.09
C HIS A 77 -2.06 -12.84 13.08
N TYR A 78 -0.84 -13.16 12.62
CA TYR A 78 0.16 -13.78 13.51
C TYR A 78 0.59 -12.84 14.64
N LEU A 79 0.61 -11.53 14.41
CA LEU A 79 0.88 -10.56 15.47
C LEU A 79 -0.30 -10.42 16.43
N GLN A 80 -1.54 -10.42 15.92
CA GLN A 80 -2.74 -10.39 16.73
C GLN A 80 -2.86 -11.64 17.62
N ASP A 81 -2.48 -12.82 17.11
CA ASP A 81 -2.42 -14.07 17.90
C ASP A 81 -1.45 -13.94 19.09
N GLU A 82 -0.42 -13.11 18.99
CA GLU A 82 0.52 -12.78 20.07
C GLU A 82 0.09 -11.54 20.90
N ASN A 83 -1.15 -11.07 20.72
CA ASN A 83 -1.72 -9.87 21.35
C ASN A 83 -0.98 -8.57 21.01
N ILE A 84 -0.34 -8.50 19.85
CA ILE A 84 0.28 -7.28 19.33
C ILE A 84 -0.74 -6.55 18.45
N CYS A 85 -1.06 -5.32 18.84
CA CYS A 85 -1.97 -4.46 18.08
C CYS A 85 -1.37 -4.06 16.74
N VAL A 86 -2.13 -4.25 15.67
CA VAL A 86 -1.71 -3.98 14.29
C VAL A 86 -2.65 -3.00 13.63
N ASN A 87 -2.17 -1.80 13.36
CA ASN A 87 -2.95 -0.75 12.73
C ASN A 87 -2.41 -0.43 11.33
N SER A 88 -3.28 0.01 10.44
CA SER A 88 -2.89 0.49 9.11
C SER A 88 -3.32 1.94 8.90
N ILE A 89 -2.49 2.71 8.20
CA ILE A 89 -2.81 4.09 7.83
C ILE A 89 -2.59 4.24 6.33
N GLY A 90 -3.67 4.54 5.61
CA GLY A 90 -3.67 4.75 4.17
C GLY A 90 -3.96 3.48 3.35
N LYS A 91 -3.52 3.48 2.10
CA LYS A 91 -3.91 2.51 1.08
C LYS A 91 -3.50 1.07 1.41
N LEU A 92 -4.47 0.20 1.56
CA LEU A 92 -4.31 -1.25 1.61
C LEU A 92 -4.56 -1.90 0.24
N HIS A 93 -5.57 -1.44 -0.48
CA HIS A 93 -6.02 -1.99 -1.75
C HIS A 93 -6.45 -3.47 -1.64
N TYR A 94 -7.04 -3.80 -0.48
CA TYR A 94 -7.70 -5.07 -0.21
C TYR A 94 -9.16 -5.03 -0.65
N ARG A 95 -9.93 -6.08 -0.42
CA ARG A 95 -11.30 -6.18 -0.94
C ARG A 95 -12.24 -5.20 -0.24
N PHE A 96 -12.42 -5.34 1.08
CA PHE A 96 -13.27 -4.49 1.90
C PHE A 96 -12.58 -4.16 3.24
N GLU A 97 -13.04 -3.09 3.87
CA GLU A 97 -12.57 -2.67 5.19
C GLU A 97 -12.94 -3.70 6.28
N ASP A 98 -14.14 -4.27 6.17
CA ASP A 98 -14.67 -5.26 7.13
C ASP A 98 -14.08 -6.67 6.95
N ASP A 99 -13.27 -6.91 5.94
CA ASP A 99 -12.63 -8.22 5.76
C ASP A 99 -11.59 -8.45 6.87
N PRO A 100 -11.49 -9.69 7.41
CA PRO A 100 -10.53 -10.01 8.48
C PRO A 100 -9.12 -10.11 7.90
N THR A 101 -8.46 -8.99 7.69
CA THR A 101 -7.16 -8.91 7.00
C THR A 101 -5.96 -8.80 7.95
N GLY A 102 -6.21 -8.85 9.28
CA GLY A 102 -5.18 -8.85 10.31
C GLY A 102 -4.79 -7.44 10.78
N PHE A 103 -5.72 -6.48 10.69
CA PHE A 103 -5.59 -5.15 11.28
C PHE A 103 -6.67 -4.93 12.32
N ASP A 104 -6.31 -4.36 13.47
CA ASP A 104 -7.24 -3.97 14.54
C ASP A 104 -7.98 -2.69 14.16
N GLU A 105 -7.26 -1.74 13.59
CA GLU A 105 -7.82 -0.49 13.09
C GLU A 105 -7.23 -0.12 11.73
N GLN A 106 -8.06 0.51 10.90
CA GLN A 106 -7.67 1.00 9.59
C GLN A 106 -8.02 2.48 9.48
N PHE A 107 -7.01 3.34 9.38
CA PHE A 107 -7.18 4.79 9.25
C PHE A 107 -7.13 5.21 7.79
N ILE A 108 -8.15 5.92 7.33
CA ILE A 108 -8.29 6.43 5.96
C ILE A 108 -7.89 5.38 4.90
N PRO A 109 -8.41 4.13 4.99
CA PRO A 109 -8.02 3.08 4.06
C PRO A 109 -8.49 3.38 2.64
N MET A 110 -7.78 2.85 1.65
CA MET A 110 -8.24 2.79 0.27
C MET A 110 -8.27 1.32 -0.14
N HIS A 111 -9.47 0.82 -0.38
CA HIS A 111 -9.76 -0.51 -0.88
C HIS A 111 -10.10 -0.50 -2.37
N ILE A 112 -10.27 -1.68 -2.97
CA ILE A 112 -10.73 -1.77 -4.35
C ILE A 112 -12.21 -1.34 -4.46
N ALA A 113 -12.56 -0.72 -5.56
CA ALA A 113 -13.92 -0.25 -5.77
C ALA A 113 -14.92 -1.42 -5.78
N ASN A 114 -15.94 -1.32 -4.92
CA ASN A 114 -17.04 -2.29 -4.80
C ASN A 114 -16.59 -3.76 -4.56
N GLY A 115 -15.39 -3.98 -4.01
CA GLY A 115 -14.85 -5.31 -3.75
C GLY A 115 -14.50 -6.13 -4.99
N LEU A 116 -14.70 -5.61 -6.18
CA LEU A 116 -14.45 -6.29 -7.45
C LEU A 116 -13.25 -5.71 -8.20
N GLY A 117 -12.84 -4.50 -7.84
CA GLY A 117 -11.74 -3.82 -8.50
C GLY A 117 -11.95 -3.68 -10.01
N ASP A 118 -10.90 -3.22 -10.66
CA ASP A 118 -10.94 -3.00 -12.08
C ASP A 118 -9.59 -3.27 -12.72
N LEU A 119 -9.59 -3.96 -13.86
CA LEU A 119 -8.40 -4.30 -14.62
C LEU A 119 -8.43 -3.71 -16.01
N MET A 120 -7.38 -2.96 -16.33
CA MET A 120 -7.07 -2.73 -17.73
C MET A 120 -6.60 -4.04 -18.37
N GLY A 121 -7.37 -4.53 -19.32
CA GLY A 121 -7.02 -5.72 -20.11
C GLY A 121 -7.33 -7.07 -19.44
N SER A 122 -8.26 -7.12 -18.47
CA SER A 122 -8.74 -8.41 -17.99
C SER A 122 -9.45 -9.19 -19.11
N ILE A 123 -9.16 -10.47 -19.17
CA ILE A 123 -9.72 -11.42 -20.15
C ILE A 123 -11.14 -11.86 -19.73
N ARG A 124 -11.95 -10.93 -19.20
CA ARG A 124 -13.34 -11.25 -18.84
C ARG A 124 -14.26 -10.91 -20.00
N PRO A 125 -15.24 -11.78 -20.35
CA PRO A 125 -16.35 -11.33 -21.16
C PRO A 125 -17.11 -10.23 -20.39
N ASP A 126 -17.69 -9.29 -21.09
CA ASP A 126 -18.49 -8.19 -20.52
C ASP A 126 -17.72 -7.20 -19.65
N LEU A 127 -16.56 -6.74 -20.11
CA LEU A 127 -15.84 -5.65 -19.47
C LEU A 127 -16.65 -4.35 -19.53
N PRO A 128 -16.85 -3.67 -18.38
CA PRO A 128 -17.45 -2.34 -18.41
C PRO A 128 -16.53 -1.37 -19.17
N GLU A 129 -17.14 -0.51 -19.99
CA GLU A 129 -16.40 0.56 -20.66
C GLU A 129 -15.70 1.46 -19.63
N ARG A 130 -14.38 1.60 -19.75
CA ARG A 130 -13.58 2.41 -18.84
C ARG A 130 -13.28 3.76 -19.46
N THR A 131 -13.99 4.75 -19.01
CA THR A 131 -13.73 6.13 -19.41
C THR A 131 -12.67 6.82 -18.56
N GLN A 132 -12.34 6.27 -17.37
CA GLN A 132 -11.44 6.92 -16.41
C GLN A 132 -9.98 7.02 -16.88
N SER A 133 -9.45 5.97 -17.50
CA SER A 133 -8.06 6.01 -18.00
C SER A 133 -7.87 7.07 -19.11
N ARG A 134 -8.91 7.36 -19.87
CA ARG A 134 -8.91 8.45 -20.84
C ARG A 134 -8.90 9.82 -20.16
N LYS A 135 -9.64 9.98 -19.07
CA LYS A 135 -9.65 11.23 -18.28
C LYS A 135 -8.28 11.56 -17.68
N TYR A 136 -7.49 10.55 -17.26
CA TYR A 136 -6.15 10.80 -16.75
C TYR A 136 -5.20 11.40 -17.78
N SER A 137 -5.36 11.09 -19.06
CA SER A 137 -4.57 11.71 -20.13
C SER A 137 -5.01 13.13 -20.48
N GLU A 138 -6.22 13.52 -20.10
CA GLU A 138 -6.78 14.84 -20.32
C GLU A 138 -6.45 15.81 -19.17
N LEU A 139 -6.18 15.28 -17.96
CA LEU A 139 -5.91 16.05 -16.74
C LEU A 139 -4.39 16.09 -16.46
N VAL A 140 -3.63 16.63 -17.40
CA VAL A 140 -2.19 16.82 -17.26
C VAL A 140 -1.87 18.28 -17.00
N GLY A 141 -1.17 18.59 -15.92
CA GLY A 141 -0.77 19.94 -15.58
C GLY A 141 -0.15 20.06 -14.20
N PRO A 142 0.37 21.24 -13.84
CA PRO A 142 0.81 21.53 -12.49
C PRO A 142 -0.40 21.68 -11.56
N GLY A 143 -0.21 21.30 -10.29
CA GLY A 143 -1.24 21.46 -9.26
C GLY A 143 -1.39 20.25 -8.36
N GLU A 144 -2.46 20.26 -7.57
CA GLU A 144 -2.80 19.17 -6.68
C GLU A 144 -3.83 18.23 -7.30
N THR A 145 -3.66 16.95 -7.06
CA THR A 145 -4.63 15.91 -7.42
C THR A 145 -5.24 15.33 -6.15
N GLU A 146 -6.34 14.60 -6.28
CA GLU A 146 -6.93 13.85 -5.16
C GLU A 146 -5.91 12.90 -4.52
N TYR A 147 -4.99 12.33 -5.30
CA TYR A 147 -3.93 11.46 -4.79
C TYR A 147 -2.90 12.22 -3.95
N THR A 148 -2.48 13.42 -4.36
CA THR A 148 -1.53 14.21 -3.58
C THR A 148 -2.15 14.73 -2.28
N ILE A 149 -3.45 15.04 -2.28
CA ILE A 149 -4.21 15.40 -1.09
C ILE A 149 -4.30 14.19 -0.16
N TYR A 150 -4.61 13.01 -0.70
CA TYR A 150 -4.69 11.78 0.06
C TYR A 150 -3.34 11.42 0.70
N ASP A 151 -2.23 11.54 -0.02
CA ASP A 151 -0.88 11.30 0.52
C ASP A 151 -0.54 12.25 1.68
N ARG A 152 -0.97 13.53 1.60
CA ARG A 152 -0.80 14.46 2.72
C ARG A 152 -1.63 14.06 3.93
N ASN A 153 -2.87 13.62 3.71
CA ASN A 153 -3.74 13.16 4.79
C ASN A 153 -3.15 11.92 5.47
N ILE A 154 -2.63 10.96 4.70
CA ILE A 154 -1.91 9.79 5.24
C ILE A 154 -0.73 10.22 6.11
N SER A 155 0.07 11.17 5.63
CA SER A 155 1.24 11.66 6.36
C SER A 155 0.84 12.38 7.65
N ALA A 156 -0.22 13.19 7.60
CA ALA A 156 -0.74 13.90 8.76
C ALA A 156 -1.30 12.93 9.82
N GLU A 157 -2.10 11.95 9.38
CA GLU A 157 -2.67 10.92 10.25
C GLU A 157 -1.58 10.07 10.91
N ALA A 158 -0.59 9.63 10.13
CA ALA A 158 0.53 8.86 10.66
C ALA A 158 1.33 9.64 11.71
N CYS A 159 1.57 10.94 11.47
CA CYS A 159 2.24 11.80 12.44
C CYS A 159 1.39 12.00 13.70
N ALA A 160 0.08 12.19 13.57
CA ALA A 160 -0.83 12.32 14.69
C ALA A 160 -0.85 11.04 15.53
N TRP A 161 -1.03 9.89 14.89
CA TRP A 161 -1.04 8.59 15.53
C TRP A 161 0.27 8.31 16.30
N LEU A 162 1.43 8.56 15.69
CA LEU A 162 2.73 8.40 16.35
C LEU A 162 2.89 9.33 17.55
N ASN A 163 2.43 10.58 17.44
CA ASN A 163 2.47 11.54 18.54
C ASN A 163 1.57 11.13 19.72
N GLU A 164 0.41 10.57 19.46
CA GLU A 164 -0.49 10.05 20.49
C GLU A 164 0.13 8.83 21.18
N ARG A 165 0.63 7.88 20.41
CA ARG A 165 1.30 6.69 20.95
C ARG A 165 2.53 7.06 21.78
N SER A 166 3.33 8.02 21.36
CA SER A 166 4.50 8.47 22.14
C SER A 166 4.15 9.07 23.50
N LYS A 167 2.92 9.56 23.67
CA LYS A 167 2.42 10.10 24.97
C LYS A 167 1.83 9.01 25.86
N SER A 168 1.26 7.98 25.25
CA SER A 168 0.58 6.88 25.96
C SER A 168 1.52 5.70 26.26
N SER A 169 2.74 5.70 25.77
CA SER A 169 3.66 4.58 25.92
C SER A 169 4.02 4.33 27.40
N ASN A 170 3.41 3.30 27.97
CA ASN A 170 4.09 2.48 28.95
C ASN A 170 5.36 1.96 28.28
N LYS A 171 6.50 1.97 28.97
CA LYS A 171 7.81 1.56 28.45
C LYS A 171 7.89 0.09 27.99
N ASP A 172 6.80 -0.66 28.08
CA ASP A 172 6.68 -2.10 27.80
C ASP A 172 5.82 -2.41 26.57
N ASP A 173 5.31 -1.39 25.86
CA ASP A 173 4.68 -1.58 24.54
C ASP A 173 5.78 -1.72 23.47
N PRO A 174 5.78 -2.80 22.66
CA PRO A 174 6.79 -3.06 21.63
C PRO A 174 6.77 -2.03 20.49
#